data_68dc202a1833f58fbf13ddd214f6bad4
#
_entry.id   68dc202a1833f58fbf13ddd214f6bad4
#
_cell.length_a   1.000
_cell.length_b   1.000
_cell.length_c   1.000
_cell.angle_alpha   90.00
_cell.angle_beta   90.00
_cell.angle_gamma   90.00
#
_symmetry.space_group_name_H-M   'P 1'
#
loop_
_entity.id
_entity.type
_entity.pdbx_description
1 polymer ?
#
loop_
_entity_poly.entity_id
_entity_poly.type
_entity_poly.pdbx_seq_one_letter_code
_entity_poly.pdbx_strand_id
1 'polypeptide(L)'
;YGRVNYVLAKRLELLERVGRLQKTLEAGEDAGATCELAHHFHVYHVRPRWETFLAKCAQDQNKSIETISKEFPFHEFFDDAPKPLFPGKSYEEDMEVAQSCYRYIDHIFEELEEFRAFELLRSGLDRSKYLLVKEAKIIAMTCTHAALKRSELVQMGFKYDNILMEESAQILEIETFIPLLLQNPQDGRSRLKRWIMIGDHHQLPPVVKNMAFQKYCNMEQSLFTRMVRLGVPYVELDAQGRARPSICNLYRWRYLALGDLGHVTRLPEYRAANAGLRYDFQLINVDDFNGAGETEPSPYFYQVSTYVFSLLHNTPFCKDEKSSDNSSRTGSHGRECRPLTDFPSCFISCFINILTSLFYLH
;
A
#
# COMPACT_ATOMS: atom_id res chain seq x y z
N TYR A 1 -7.06 14.24 -4.29
CA TYR A 1 -6.33 15.53 -4.29
C TYR A 1 -4.83 15.34 -4.01
N GLY A 2 -4.40 14.48 -3.06
CA GLY A 2 -2.99 14.31 -2.71
C GLY A 2 -2.11 13.89 -3.89
N ARG A 3 -2.59 12.98 -4.74
CA ARG A 3 -1.81 12.48 -5.88
C ARG A 3 -1.66 13.53 -7.00
N VAL A 4 -2.69 14.33 -7.25
CA VAL A 4 -2.61 15.46 -8.20
C VAL A 4 -1.57 16.47 -7.73
N ASN A 5 -1.59 16.83 -6.44
CA ASN A 5 -0.62 17.75 -5.86
C ASN A 5 0.82 17.19 -5.89
N TYR A 6 1.00 15.90 -5.66
CA TYR A 6 2.30 15.24 -5.79
C TYR A 6 2.85 15.36 -7.22
N VAL A 7 2.03 15.05 -8.24
CA VAL A 7 2.44 15.15 -9.65
C VAL A 7 2.80 16.60 -10.01
N LEU A 8 2.01 17.56 -9.55
CA LEU A 8 2.29 18.98 -9.78
C LEU A 8 3.58 19.44 -9.09
N ALA A 9 3.83 19.01 -7.86
CA ALA A 9 5.05 19.34 -7.13
C ALA A 9 6.29 18.72 -7.81
N LYS A 10 6.21 17.47 -8.23
CA LYS A 10 7.28 16.80 -8.95
C LYS A 10 7.61 17.48 -10.28
N ARG A 11 6.57 17.86 -11.03
CA ARG A 11 6.73 18.64 -12.26
C ARG A 11 7.47 19.96 -12.00
N LEU A 12 7.08 20.71 -10.95
CA LEU A 12 7.75 21.95 -10.59
C LEU A 12 9.22 21.75 -10.27
N GLU A 13 9.53 20.74 -9.45
CA GLU A 13 10.92 20.38 -9.12
C GLU A 13 11.77 20.11 -10.38
N LEU A 14 11.22 19.37 -11.35
CA LEU A 14 11.92 19.09 -12.60
C LEU A 14 12.09 20.34 -13.47
N LEU A 15 11.07 21.20 -13.56
CA LEU A 15 11.17 22.46 -14.29
C LEU A 15 12.18 23.42 -13.65
N GLU A 16 12.31 23.45 -12.33
CA GLU A 16 13.37 24.20 -11.64
C GLU A 16 14.77 23.69 -12.00
N ARG A 17 14.94 22.35 -12.12
CA ARG A 17 16.20 21.76 -12.60
C ARG A 17 16.52 22.16 -14.03
N VAL A 18 15.51 22.16 -14.93
CA VAL A 18 15.67 22.65 -16.31
C VAL A 18 16.03 24.13 -16.32
N GLY A 19 15.41 24.96 -15.50
CA GLY A 19 15.74 26.39 -15.36
C GLY A 19 17.18 26.62 -14.86
N ARG A 20 17.69 25.76 -13.96
CA ARG A 20 19.13 25.78 -13.57
C ARG A 20 20.02 25.42 -14.76
N LEU A 21 19.71 24.34 -15.47
CA LEU A 21 20.48 23.92 -16.65
C LEU A 21 20.49 25.01 -17.74
N GLN A 22 19.35 25.66 -17.98
CA GLN A 22 19.22 26.77 -18.91
C GLN A 22 20.18 27.93 -18.57
N LYS A 23 20.23 28.30 -17.28
CA LYS A 23 21.11 29.39 -16.80
C LYS A 23 22.59 29.05 -17.00
N THR A 24 22.98 27.82 -16.74
CA THR A 24 24.38 27.36 -16.93
C THR A 24 24.77 27.30 -18.41
N LEU A 25 23.82 27.13 -19.31
CA LEU A 25 24.06 27.10 -20.74
C LEU A 25 23.87 28.47 -21.43
N GLU A 26 23.58 29.53 -20.67
CA GLU A 26 23.31 30.89 -21.14
C GLU A 26 22.27 30.96 -22.28
N ALA A 27 21.27 30.07 -22.24
CA ALA A 27 20.21 30.05 -23.25
C ALA A 27 19.12 31.09 -22.90
N GLY A 28 18.78 31.94 -23.87
CA GLY A 28 17.93 33.11 -23.65
C GLY A 28 16.42 32.85 -23.54
N GLU A 29 15.97 31.60 -23.54
CA GLU A 29 14.55 31.23 -23.47
C GLU A 29 14.16 30.78 -22.05
N ASP A 30 12.91 31.02 -21.63
CA ASP A 30 12.39 30.56 -20.34
C ASP A 30 11.98 29.06 -20.38
N ALA A 31 12.99 28.19 -20.50
CA ALA A 31 12.81 26.76 -20.64
C ALA A 31 12.20 26.08 -19.39
N GLY A 32 12.32 26.71 -18.23
CA GLY A 32 11.78 26.21 -16.97
C GLY A 32 10.32 26.55 -16.72
N ALA A 33 9.60 27.18 -17.65
CA ALA A 33 8.22 27.61 -17.42
C ALA A 33 7.18 26.50 -17.70
N THR A 34 7.35 25.72 -18.77
CA THR A 34 6.41 24.67 -19.18
C THR A 34 7.13 23.42 -19.67
N CYS A 35 6.44 22.27 -19.65
CA CYS A 35 6.98 21.02 -20.19
C CYS A 35 7.28 21.15 -21.70
N GLU A 36 6.50 21.94 -22.44
CA GLU A 36 6.70 22.17 -23.87
C GLU A 36 7.98 22.97 -24.16
N LEU A 37 8.21 24.08 -23.40
CA LEU A 37 9.44 24.86 -23.52
C LEU A 37 10.67 24.05 -23.09
N ALA A 38 10.53 23.24 -22.05
CA ALA A 38 11.58 22.31 -21.62
C ALA A 38 11.93 21.31 -22.74
N HIS A 39 10.94 20.72 -23.39
CA HIS A 39 11.16 19.82 -24.53
C HIS A 39 11.88 20.53 -25.70
N HIS A 40 11.45 21.73 -26.05
CA HIS A 40 12.09 22.54 -27.08
C HIS A 40 13.56 22.82 -26.73
N PHE A 41 13.82 23.22 -25.48
CA PHE A 41 15.16 23.47 -24.98
C PHE A 41 16.04 22.21 -25.05
N HIS A 42 15.51 21.04 -24.68
CA HIS A 42 16.23 19.77 -24.81
C HIS A 42 16.66 19.48 -26.23
N VAL A 43 15.73 19.60 -27.19
CA VAL A 43 15.96 19.26 -28.60
C VAL A 43 16.94 20.23 -29.26
N TYR A 44 16.82 21.54 -28.99
CA TYR A 44 17.60 22.56 -29.72
C TYR A 44 18.83 23.08 -29.01
N HIS A 45 18.94 22.89 -27.70
CA HIS A 45 20.07 23.41 -26.92
C HIS A 45 20.88 22.32 -26.20
N VAL A 46 20.24 21.34 -25.61
CA VAL A 46 20.94 20.32 -24.81
C VAL A 46 21.51 19.22 -25.68
N ARG A 47 20.69 18.60 -26.51
CA ARG A 47 21.10 17.51 -27.41
C ARG A 47 22.18 17.91 -28.40
N PRO A 48 22.11 19.05 -29.10
CA PRO A 48 23.17 19.45 -30.03
C PRO A 48 24.51 19.72 -29.33
N ARG A 49 24.51 20.24 -28.10
CA ARG A 49 25.75 20.43 -27.32
C ARG A 49 26.40 19.10 -26.97
N TRP A 50 25.57 18.12 -26.57
CA TRP A 50 26.06 16.76 -26.31
C TRP A 50 26.62 16.09 -27.58
N GLU A 51 25.92 16.18 -28.71
CA GLU A 51 26.37 15.64 -29.98
C GLU A 51 27.67 16.30 -30.46
N THR A 52 27.80 17.62 -30.26
CA THR A 52 29.02 18.36 -30.56
C THR A 52 30.18 17.90 -29.70
N PHE A 53 29.97 17.70 -28.40
CA PHE A 53 30.96 17.13 -27.48
C PHE A 53 31.42 15.74 -27.93
N LEU A 54 30.47 14.83 -28.25
CA LEU A 54 30.82 13.50 -28.76
C LEU A 54 31.64 13.57 -30.05
N ALA A 55 31.26 14.46 -30.99
CA ALA A 55 32.00 14.65 -32.25
C ALA A 55 33.44 15.13 -31.99
N LYS A 56 33.65 16.07 -31.07
CA LYS A 56 35.00 16.53 -30.70
C LYS A 56 35.83 15.43 -30.04
N CYS A 57 35.23 14.65 -29.14
CA CYS A 57 35.91 13.50 -28.53
C CYS A 57 36.29 12.43 -29.55
N ALA A 58 35.44 12.21 -30.57
CA ALA A 58 35.69 11.23 -31.66
C ALA A 58 36.79 11.69 -32.63
N GLN A 59 36.99 13.02 -32.79
CA GLN A 59 38.05 13.60 -33.63
C GLN A 59 39.42 13.60 -32.91
N ASP A 60 39.47 13.49 -31.60
CA ASP A 60 40.70 13.43 -30.86
C ASP A 60 41.38 12.06 -30.99
N GLN A 61 42.38 12.00 -31.91
CA GLN A 61 43.12 10.78 -32.19
C GLN A 61 43.93 10.28 -30.99
N ASN A 62 44.28 11.16 -30.05
CA ASN A 62 45.10 10.83 -28.88
C ASN A 62 44.28 10.38 -27.68
N LYS A 63 42.94 10.41 -27.76
CA LYS A 63 42.04 10.12 -26.63
C LYS A 63 42.48 10.78 -25.33
N SER A 64 42.74 12.08 -25.38
CA SER A 64 43.22 12.83 -24.24
C SER A 64 42.14 12.98 -23.16
N ILE A 65 42.48 12.67 -21.93
CA ILE A 65 41.62 12.88 -20.77
C ILE A 65 41.27 14.36 -20.59
N GLU A 66 42.21 15.26 -20.92
CA GLU A 66 42.02 16.71 -20.84
C GLU A 66 40.92 17.19 -21.81
N THR A 67 40.75 16.53 -22.96
CA THR A 67 39.71 16.86 -23.93
C THR A 67 38.33 16.68 -23.32
N ILE A 68 38.10 15.57 -22.62
CA ILE A 68 36.80 15.30 -21.96
C ILE A 68 36.50 16.38 -20.92
N SER A 69 37.45 16.61 -20.01
CA SER A 69 37.27 17.58 -18.94
C SER A 69 37.04 19.01 -19.44
N LYS A 70 37.70 19.41 -20.56
CA LYS A 70 37.61 20.78 -21.11
C LYS A 70 36.37 21.01 -21.94
N GLU A 71 35.97 20.02 -22.74
CA GLU A 71 34.89 20.16 -23.76
C GLU A 71 33.50 19.73 -23.24
N PHE A 72 33.43 19.15 -22.03
CA PHE A 72 32.15 18.72 -21.48
C PHE A 72 31.21 19.91 -21.21
N PRO A 73 30.01 19.98 -21.83
CA PRO A 73 29.22 21.21 -21.86
C PRO A 73 28.39 21.49 -20.61
N PHE A 74 28.33 20.57 -19.65
CA PHE A 74 27.39 20.65 -18.52
C PHE A 74 28.14 20.78 -17.17
N HIS A 75 29.37 21.21 -17.12
CA HIS A 75 30.17 21.31 -15.89
C HIS A 75 29.48 22.12 -14.78
N GLU A 76 28.97 23.30 -15.13
CA GLU A 76 28.35 24.20 -14.16
C GLU A 76 27.03 23.63 -13.58
N PHE A 77 26.35 22.84 -14.36
CA PHE A 77 25.13 22.19 -13.86
C PHE A 77 25.41 21.16 -12.75
N PHE A 78 26.57 20.54 -12.77
CA PHE A 78 27.05 19.56 -11.78
C PHE A 78 28.00 20.16 -10.75
N ASP A 79 27.95 21.48 -10.51
CA ASP A 79 28.84 22.13 -9.54
C ASP A 79 28.65 21.64 -8.09
N ASP A 80 27.46 21.13 -7.78
CA ASP A 80 27.12 20.49 -6.49
C ASP A 80 27.63 19.04 -6.36
N ALA A 81 28.17 18.43 -7.42
CA ALA A 81 28.70 17.08 -7.40
C ALA A 81 30.08 17.00 -6.71
N PRO A 82 30.47 15.80 -6.21
CA PRO A 82 31.85 15.62 -5.66
C PRO A 82 32.91 16.01 -6.66
N LYS A 83 33.81 16.87 -6.24
CA LYS A 83 34.93 17.35 -7.09
C LYS A 83 36.20 16.52 -6.86
N PRO A 84 36.94 16.19 -7.93
CA PRO A 84 36.72 16.56 -9.33
C PRO A 84 35.62 15.68 -9.96
N LEU A 85 34.82 16.27 -10.87
CA LEU A 85 33.74 15.54 -11.58
C LEU A 85 34.33 14.39 -12.41
N PHE A 86 35.48 14.61 -13.05
CA PHE A 86 36.20 13.60 -13.82
C PHE A 86 37.40 13.10 -13.02
N PRO A 87 37.52 11.78 -12.75
CA PRO A 87 38.63 11.22 -11.99
C PRO A 87 40.01 11.40 -12.64
N GLY A 88 40.08 11.54 -13.96
CA GLY A 88 41.32 11.72 -14.69
C GLY A 88 42.25 10.49 -14.71
N LYS A 89 41.69 9.29 -14.50
CA LYS A 89 42.45 8.03 -14.46
C LYS A 89 42.57 7.37 -15.83
N SER A 90 41.49 7.31 -16.57
CA SER A 90 41.46 6.79 -17.94
C SER A 90 40.41 7.52 -18.78
N TYR A 91 40.59 7.51 -20.11
CA TYR A 91 39.65 8.10 -21.06
C TYR A 91 38.28 7.42 -20.99
N GLU A 92 38.29 6.10 -20.85
CA GLU A 92 37.09 5.30 -20.80
C GLU A 92 36.28 5.59 -19.53
N GLU A 93 36.92 5.72 -18.37
CA GLU A 93 36.24 6.04 -17.09
C GLU A 93 35.62 7.45 -17.15
N ASP A 94 36.36 8.44 -17.62
CA ASP A 94 35.89 9.82 -17.72
C ASP A 94 34.75 9.94 -18.75
N MET A 95 34.80 9.20 -19.85
CA MET A 95 33.73 9.14 -20.82
C MET A 95 32.47 8.48 -20.24
N GLU A 96 32.61 7.44 -19.42
CA GLU A 96 31.48 6.81 -18.73
C GLU A 96 30.82 7.78 -17.72
N VAL A 97 31.61 8.56 -17.01
CA VAL A 97 31.09 9.64 -16.14
C VAL A 97 30.34 10.68 -16.97
N ALA A 98 30.89 11.15 -18.09
CA ALA A 98 30.23 12.11 -18.96
C ALA A 98 28.89 11.57 -19.50
N GLN A 99 28.86 10.31 -19.93
CA GLN A 99 27.63 9.64 -20.36
C GLN A 99 26.60 9.48 -19.22
N SER A 100 27.06 9.23 -18.00
CA SER A 100 26.20 9.11 -16.84
C SER A 100 25.59 10.47 -16.45
N CYS A 101 26.37 11.54 -16.54
CA CYS A 101 25.88 12.90 -16.37
C CYS A 101 24.84 13.28 -17.42
N TYR A 102 25.08 12.92 -18.69
CA TYR A 102 24.12 13.18 -19.75
C TYR A 102 22.84 12.36 -19.58
N ARG A 103 22.94 11.08 -19.24
CA ARG A 103 21.76 10.24 -18.92
C ARG A 103 20.91 10.82 -17.78
N TYR A 104 21.55 11.40 -16.77
CA TYR A 104 20.82 12.09 -15.70
C TYR A 104 20.04 13.30 -16.23
N ILE A 105 20.67 14.11 -17.11
CA ILE A 105 20.01 15.27 -17.75
C ILE A 105 18.86 14.77 -18.64
N ASP A 106 19.10 13.80 -19.51
CA ASP A 106 18.11 13.25 -20.43
C ASP A 106 16.89 12.71 -19.68
N HIS A 107 17.11 12.02 -18.57
CA HIS A 107 16.05 11.50 -17.71
C HIS A 107 15.12 12.60 -17.13
N ILE A 108 15.66 13.79 -16.82
CA ILE A 108 14.81 14.94 -16.39
C ILE A 108 13.80 15.29 -17.49
N PHE A 109 14.22 15.30 -18.75
CA PHE A 109 13.34 15.64 -19.88
C PHE A 109 12.39 14.50 -20.23
N GLU A 110 12.81 13.24 -20.10
CA GLU A 110 11.92 12.08 -20.24
C GLU A 110 10.79 12.11 -19.21
N GLU A 111 11.11 12.35 -17.93
CA GLU A 111 10.09 12.49 -16.87
C GLU A 111 9.15 13.69 -17.15
N LEU A 112 9.66 14.81 -17.65
CA LEU A 112 8.83 15.97 -17.98
C LEU A 112 7.89 15.71 -19.18
N GLU A 113 8.30 14.91 -20.15
CA GLU A 113 7.44 14.52 -21.27
C GLU A 113 6.22 13.72 -20.79
N GLU A 114 6.37 12.88 -19.75
CA GLU A 114 5.25 12.17 -19.14
C GLU A 114 4.22 13.15 -18.52
N PHE A 115 4.67 14.31 -18.02
CA PHE A 115 3.78 15.32 -17.43
C PHE A 115 3.17 16.29 -18.45
N ARG A 116 3.60 16.29 -19.69
CA ARG A 116 3.13 17.21 -20.73
C ARG A 116 1.61 17.14 -20.95
N ALA A 117 1.08 15.92 -21.09
CA ALA A 117 -0.37 15.74 -21.24
C ALA A 117 -1.15 16.19 -20.00
N PHE A 118 -0.59 15.97 -18.80
CA PHE A 118 -1.18 16.40 -17.52
C PHE A 118 -1.18 17.93 -17.34
N GLU A 119 -0.17 18.61 -17.86
CA GLU A 119 -0.07 20.08 -17.83
C GLU A 119 -1.20 20.76 -18.65
N LEU A 120 -1.59 20.17 -19.77
CA LEU A 120 -2.65 20.68 -20.65
C LEU A 120 -4.04 20.60 -19.99
N LEU A 121 -4.24 19.74 -19.01
CA LEU A 121 -5.50 19.58 -18.29
C LEU A 121 -5.69 20.73 -17.27
N ARG A 122 -6.69 21.57 -17.48
CA ARG A 122 -6.96 22.76 -16.64
C ARG A 122 -7.73 22.40 -15.37
N SER A 123 -8.71 21.50 -15.48
CA SER A 123 -9.60 21.14 -14.37
C SER A 123 -8.94 20.07 -13.46
N GLY A 124 -9.08 20.24 -12.14
CA GLY A 124 -8.64 19.22 -11.19
C GLY A 124 -9.39 17.89 -11.35
N LEU A 125 -10.62 17.92 -11.83
CA LEU A 125 -11.41 16.72 -12.14
C LEU A 125 -10.83 15.98 -13.36
N ASP A 126 -10.48 16.69 -14.43
CA ASP A 126 -9.90 16.09 -15.63
C ASP A 126 -8.51 15.50 -15.36
N ARG A 127 -7.70 16.19 -14.54
CA ARG A 127 -6.43 15.65 -14.04
C ARG A 127 -6.61 14.35 -13.23
N SER A 128 -7.62 14.32 -12.35
CA SER A 128 -7.92 13.09 -11.58
C SER A 128 -8.38 11.94 -12.48
N LYS A 129 -9.20 12.22 -13.49
CA LYS A 129 -9.65 11.24 -14.49
C LYS A 129 -8.49 10.72 -15.33
N TYR A 130 -7.61 11.61 -15.78
CA TYR A 130 -6.42 11.25 -16.53
C TYR A 130 -5.52 10.31 -15.74
N LEU A 131 -5.20 10.66 -14.48
CA LEU A 131 -4.41 9.81 -13.60
C LEU A 131 -5.03 8.42 -13.39
N LEU A 132 -6.35 8.36 -13.26
CA LEU A 132 -7.05 7.09 -13.07
C LEU A 132 -6.98 6.20 -14.32
N VAL A 133 -7.16 6.76 -15.50
CA VAL A 133 -7.35 5.99 -16.76
C VAL A 133 -6.03 5.74 -17.48
N LYS A 134 -5.08 6.67 -17.40
CA LYS A 134 -3.84 6.63 -18.17
C LYS A 134 -2.61 6.25 -17.35
N GLU A 135 -2.50 6.79 -16.14
CA GLU A 135 -1.28 6.66 -15.33
C GLU A 135 -1.35 5.54 -14.26
N ALA A 136 -2.54 5.29 -13.71
CA ALA A 136 -2.67 4.32 -12.63
C ALA A 136 -2.47 2.89 -13.13
N LYS A 137 -1.46 2.21 -12.59
CA LYS A 137 -1.19 0.79 -12.85
C LYS A 137 -2.02 -0.13 -11.97
N ILE A 138 -2.34 0.30 -10.75
CA ILE A 138 -3.14 -0.42 -9.77
C ILE A 138 -4.22 0.51 -9.23
N ILE A 139 -5.46 0.06 -9.25
CA ILE A 139 -6.61 0.78 -8.72
C ILE A 139 -7.33 -0.14 -7.73
N ALA A 140 -7.51 0.33 -6.51
CA ALA A 140 -8.22 -0.38 -5.45
C ALA A 140 -9.54 0.33 -5.13
N MET A 141 -10.62 -0.42 -5.01
CA MET A 141 -11.94 0.06 -4.62
C MET A 141 -12.78 -1.08 -4.03
N THR A 142 -13.80 -0.73 -3.28
CA THR A 142 -14.80 -1.73 -2.84
C THR A 142 -15.75 -2.09 -3.97
N CYS A 143 -16.35 -3.29 -3.92
CA CYS A 143 -17.39 -3.70 -4.89
C CYS A 143 -18.56 -2.72 -4.91
N THR A 144 -18.97 -2.21 -3.77
CA THR A 144 -20.02 -1.18 -3.64
C THR A 144 -19.64 0.10 -4.37
N HIS A 145 -18.38 0.57 -4.21
CA HIS A 145 -17.91 1.76 -4.92
C HIS A 145 -17.87 1.52 -6.44
N ALA A 146 -17.42 0.35 -6.86
CA ALA A 146 -17.43 -0.06 -8.27
C ALA A 146 -18.84 -0.03 -8.86
N ALA A 147 -19.83 -0.52 -8.11
CA ALA A 147 -21.23 -0.48 -8.52
C ALA A 147 -21.75 0.95 -8.70
N LEU A 148 -21.54 1.80 -7.69
CA LEU A 148 -21.98 3.20 -7.71
C LEU A 148 -21.33 4.03 -8.81
N LYS A 149 -20.07 3.76 -9.12
CA LYS A 149 -19.27 4.49 -10.12
C LYS A 149 -19.18 3.82 -11.49
N ARG A 150 -19.88 2.71 -11.70
CA ARG A 150 -19.81 1.92 -12.92
C ARG A 150 -20.00 2.78 -14.19
N SER A 151 -21.07 3.56 -14.25
CA SER A 151 -21.39 4.39 -15.42
C SER A 151 -20.27 5.39 -15.72
N GLU A 152 -19.76 6.06 -14.68
CA GLU A 152 -18.69 7.05 -14.79
C GLU A 152 -17.37 6.39 -15.26
N LEU A 153 -16.99 5.25 -14.69
CA LEU A 153 -15.77 4.50 -15.08
C LEU A 153 -15.83 4.02 -16.54
N VAL A 154 -16.98 3.48 -16.93
CA VAL A 154 -17.19 3.02 -18.31
C VAL A 154 -17.12 4.19 -19.31
N GLN A 155 -17.75 5.34 -19.00
CA GLN A 155 -17.72 6.54 -19.84
C GLN A 155 -16.32 7.16 -19.95
N MET A 156 -15.50 7.06 -18.90
CA MET A 156 -14.10 7.51 -18.94
C MET A 156 -13.20 6.61 -19.82
N GLY A 157 -13.69 5.47 -20.28
CA GLY A 157 -12.90 4.51 -21.03
C GLY A 157 -11.96 3.68 -20.15
N PHE A 158 -12.34 3.44 -18.89
CA PHE A 158 -11.56 2.63 -17.95
C PHE A 158 -11.27 1.24 -18.51
N LYS A 159 -10.03 0.78 -18.41
CA LYS A 159 -9.56 -0.51 -18.94
C LYS A 159 -8.62 -1.17 -17.95
N TYR A 160 -8.71 -2.48 -17.82
CA TYR A 160 -7.83 -3.28 -16.99
C TYR A 160 -7.69 -4.70 -17.55
N ASP A 161 -6.55 -5.33 -17.28
CA ASP A 161 -6.24 -6.69 -17.72
C ASP A 161 -6.51 -7.74 -16.64
N ASN A 162 -6.39 -7.35 -15.36
CA ASN A 162 -6.50 -8.28 -14.24
C ASN A 162 -7.41 -7.70 -13.16
N ILE A 163 -8.17 -8.59 -12.50
CA ILE A 163 -8.91 -8.28 -11.28
C ILE A 163 -8.37 -9.19 -10.17
N LEU A 164 -8.12 -8.59 -9.02
CA LEU A 164 -7.84 -9.29 -7.78
C LEU A 164 -8.92 -8.90 -6.78
N MET A 165 -9.60 -9.88 -6.20
CA MET A 165 -10.66 -9.69 -5.22
C MET A 165 -10.24 -10.34 -3.91
N GLU A 166 -10.10 -9.52 -2.87
CA GLU A 166 -9.87 -9.98 -1.50
C GLU A 166 -11.19 -10.28 -0.80
N GLU A 167 -11.17 -11.18 0.19
CA GLU A 167 -12.32 -11.61 0.97
C GLU A 167 -13.53 -12.03 0.10
N SER A 168 -13.24 -12.61 -1.05
CA SER A 168 -14.27 -12.94 -2.06
C SER A 168 -15.30 -13.97 -1.61
N ALA A 169 -15.01 -14.73 -0.54
CA ALA A 169 -15.96 -15.63 0.09
C ALA A 169 -17.09 -14.90 0.85
N GLN A 170 -16.87 -13.63 1.22
CA GLN A 170 -17.85 -12.80 1.95
C GLN A 170 -18.66 -11.87 1.03
N ILE A 171 -18.42 -11.90 -0.27
CA ILE A 171 -19.07 -11.04 -1.26
C ILE A 171 -20.23 -11.80 -1.90
N LEU A 172 -21.40 -11.16 -2.00
CA LEU A 172 -22.54 -11.71 -2.73
C LEU A 172 -22.15 -12.02 -4.18
N GLU A 173 -22.62 -13.15 -4.70
CA GLU A 173 -22.27 -13.57 -6.06
C GLU A 173 -22.57 -12.48 -7.10
N ILE A 174 -23.72 -11.82 -6.99
CA ILE A 174 -24.09 -10.74 -7.91
C ILE A 174 -23.12 -9.55 -7.85
N GLU A 175 -22.64 -9.20 -6.66
CA GLU A 175 -21.70 -8.10 -6.48
C GLU A 175 -20.32 -8.44 -7.04
N THR A 176 -19.95 -9.72 -7.06
CA THR A 176 -18.68 -10.20 -7.63
C THR A 176 -18.61 -9.99 -9.14
N PHE A 177 -19.75 -9.96 -9.85
CA PHE A 177 -19.82 -9.70 -11.28
C PHE A 177 -19.67 -8.22 -11.65
N ILE A 178 -19.95 -7.29 -10.75
CA ILE A 178 -19.91 -5.85 -11.04
C ILE A 178 -18.53 -5.40 -11.53
N PRO A 179 -17.41 -5.75 -10.88
CA PRO A 179 -16.08 -5.42 -11.37
C PRO A 179 -15.77 -5.92 -12.78
N LEU A 180 -16.39 -6.99 -13.24
CA LEU A 180 -16.21 -7.50 -14.61
C LEU A 180 -16.86 -6.60 -15.67
N LEU A 181 -17.79 -5.73 -15.27
CA LEU A 181 -18.58 -4.86 -16.14
C LEU A 181 -18.13 -3.40 -16.15
N LEU A 182 -16.92 -3.10 -15.63
CA LEU A 182 -16.42 -1.73 -15.53
C LEU A 182 -15.73 -1.24 -16.81
N GLN A 183 -15.57 -2.06 -17.82
CA GLN A 183 -14.99 -1.68 -19.10
C GLN A 183 -15.91 -2.06 -20.26
N ASN A 184 -15.99 -1.16 -21.26
CA ASN A 184 -16.67 -1.49 -22.50
C ASN A 184 -15.84 -2.45 -23.33
N PRO A 185 -16.44 -3.52 -23.87
CA PRO A 185 -15.77 -4.37 -24.84
C PRO A 185 -15.38 -3.55 -26.09
N GLN A 186 -14.21 -3.82 -26.65
CA GLN A 186 -13.81 -3.33 -27.95
C GLN A 186 -13.86 -4.51 -28.91
N ASP A 187 -14.51 -4.34 -30.05
CA ASP A 187 -14.72 -5.41 -31.04
C ASP A 187 -15.34 -6.69 -30.43
N GLY A 188 -16.26 -6.51 -29.48
CA GLY A 188 -16.92 -7.60 -28.77
C GLY A 188 -16.07 -8.34 -27.74
N ARG A 189 -14.82 -7.88 -27.47
CA ARG A 189 -13.92 -8.52 -26.52
C ARG A 189 -13.57 -7.59 -25.37
N SER A 190 -13.64 -8.11 -24.15
CA SER A 190 -13.12 -7.45 -22.96
C SER A 190 -11.59 -7.58 -22.94
N ARG A 191 -10.91 -6.56 -22.40
CA ARG A 191 -9.45 -6.60 -22.19
C ARG A 191 -9.07 -7.51 -21.01
N LEU A 192 -10.01 -7.86 -20.15
CA LEU A 192 -9.78 -8.71 -18.98
C LEU A 192 -9.20 -10.08 -19.38
N LYS A 193 -8.04 -10.39 -18.81
CA LYS A 193 -7.32 -11.66 -19.03
C LYS A 193 -7.37 -12.59 -17.83
N ARG A 194 -7.37 -12.04 -16.60
CA ARG A 194 -7.29 -12.82 -15.38
C ARG A 194 -8.23 -12.27 -14.32
N TRP A 195 -8.86 -13.18 -13.62
CA TRP A 195 -9.66 -12.90 -12.45
C TRP A 195 -9.20 -13.79 -11.30
N ILE A 196 -8.64 -13.18 -10.27
CA ILE A 196 -8.06 -13.85 -9.12
C ILE A 196 -8.94 -13.55 -7.91
N MET A 197 -9.49 -14.58 -7.31
CA MET A 197 -10.27 -14.49 -6.10
C MET A 197 -9.46 -15.03 -4.93
N ILE A 198 -9.34 -14.24 -3.86
CA ILE A 198 -8.71 -14.60 -2.60
C ILE A 198 -9.80 -14.59 -1.55
N GLY A 199 -9.94 -15.67 -0.78
CA GLY A 199 -10.97 -15.78 0.23
C GLY A 199 -10.86 -17.04 1.05
N ASP A 200 -11.73 -17.15 2.03
CA ASP A 200 -11.82 -18.31 2.91
C ASP A 200 -13.30 -18.66 3.13
N HIS A 201 -13.71 -19.78 2.56
CA HIS A 201 -15.10 -20.26 2.64
C HIS A 201 -15.45 -20.92 3.98
N HIS A 202 -14.47 -21.07 4.87
CA HIS A 202 -14.68 -21.51 6.25
C HIS A 202 -14.95 -20.35 7.21
N GLN A 203 -14.74 -19.12 6.78
CA GLN A 203 -15.09 -17.91 7.52
C GLN A 203 -16.55 -17.50 7.27
N LEU A 204 -16.90 -16.24 7.54
CA LEU A 204 -18.26 -15.76 7.41
C LEU A 204 -18.75 -15.77 5.95
N PRO A 205 -19.98 -16.24 5.70
CA PRO A 205 -20.60 -16.12 4.38
C PRO A 205 -21.05 -14.67 4.12
N PRO A 206 -21.47 -14.35 2.88
CA PRO A 206 -22.08 -13.06 2.57
C PRO A 206 -23.29 -12.76 3.46
N VAL A 207 -23.41 -11.52 3.91
CA VAL A 207 -24.52 -11.10 4.79
C VAL A 207 -25.77 -10.79 3.95
N VAL A 208 -26.83 -11.54 4.18
CA VAL A 208 -28.14 -11.34 3.54
C VAL A 208 -29.13 -10.86 4.60
N LYS A 209 -29.58 -9.60 4.51
CA LYS A 209 -30.51 -9.01 5.50
C LYS A 209 -31.90 -9.66 5.47
N ASN A 210 -32.34 -10.16 4.33
CA ASN A 210 -33.65 -10.78 4.18
C ASN A 210 -33.57 -12.28 4.41
N MET A 211 -34.10 -12.74 5.52
CA MET A 211 -34.08 -14.16 5.94
C MET A 211 -34.74 -15.12 4.92
N ALA A 212 -35.75 -14.67 4.17
CA ALA A 212 -36.36 -15.49 3.16
C ALA A 212 -35.41 -15.75 1.97
N PHE A 213 -34.69 -14.74 1.52
CA PHE A 213 -33.66 -14.89 0.49
C PHE A 213 -32.49 -15.73 0.96
N GLN A 214 -32.06 -15.54 2.20
CA GLN A 214 -30.99 -16.35 2.79
C GLN A 214 -31.39 -17.84 2.79
N LYS A 215 -32.56 -18.15 3.36
CA LYS A 215 -32.98 -19.54 3.61
C LYS A 215 -33.46 -20.28 2.36
N TYR A 216 -34.16 -19.61 1.42
CA TYR A 216 -34.84 -20.26 0.30
C TYR A 216 -34.20 -19.98 -1.08
N CYS A 217 -33.32 -18.99 -1.20
CA CYS A 217 -32.74 -18.60 -2.48
C CYS A 217 -31.23 -18.81 -2.57
N ASN A 218 -30.60 -19.42 -1.56
CA ASN A 218 -29.14 -19.61 -1.50
C ASN A 218 -28.31 -18.32 -1.74
N MET A 219 -28.86 -17.15 -1.42
CA MET A 219 -28.15 -15.89 -1.69
C MET A 219 -26.91 -15.68 -0.82
N GLU A 220 -26.74 -16.43 0.26
CA GLU A 220 -25.52 -16.41 1.08
C GLU A 220 -24.35 -17.15 0.44
N GLN A 221 -24.59 -17.87 -0.66
CA GLN A 221 -23.50 -18.50 -1.40
C GLN A 221 -22.71 -17.45 -2.19
N SER A 222 -21.42 -17.28 -1.90
CA SER A 222 -20.54 -16.48 -2.73
C SER A 222 -20.13 -17.22 -4.01
N LEU A 223 -19.72 -16.47 -5.03
CA LEU A 223 -19.15 -17.08 -6.23
C LEU A 223 -17.86 -17.87 -5.91
N PHE A 224 -17.05 -17.39 -4.97
CA PHE A 224 -15.87 -18.09 -4.49
C PHE A 224 -16.22 -19.49 -3.97
N THR A 225 -17.17 -19.58 -3.05
CA THR A 225 -17.62 -20.86 -2.50
C THR A 225 -18.21 -21.77 -3.58
N ARG A 226 -18.94 -21.20 -4.54
CA ARG A 226 -19.47 -21.97 -5.66
C ARG A 226 -18.36 -22.56 -6.54
N MET A 227 -17.32 -21.79 -6.85
CA MET A 227 -16.17 -22.27 -7.65
C MET A 227 -15.41 -23.37 -6.93
N VAL A 228 -15.19 -23.26 -5.62
CA VAL A 228 -14.59 -24.32 -4.80
C VAL A 228 -15.43 -25.60 -4.86
N ARG A 229 -16.75 -25.51 -4.71
CA ARG A 229 -17.67 -26.67 -4.80
C ARG A 229 -17.71 -27.32 -6.18
N LEU A 230 -17.49 -26.55 -7.23
CA LEU A 230 -17.39 -27.03 -8.62
C LEU A 230 -16.04 -27.67 -8.96
N GLY A 231 -15.10 -27.67 -8.01
CA GLY A 231 -13.78 -28.28 -8.21
C GLY A 231 -12.85 -27.46 -9.10
N VAL A 232 -13.05 -26.14 -9.19
CA VAL A 232 -12.11 -25.25 -9.90
C VAL A 232 -10.76 -25.32 -9.16
N PRO A 233 -9.63 -25.51 -9.87
CA PRO A 233 -8.33 -25.58 -9.24
C PRO A 233 -8.01 -24.31 -8.43
N TYR A 234 -7.51 -24.48 -7.21
CA TYR A 234 -7.11 -23.41 -6.32
C TYR A 234 -5.83 -23.76 -5.56
N VAL A 235 -5.21 -22.76 -5.00
CA VAL A 235 -4.04 -22.91 -4.11
C VAL A 235 -4.51 -22.61 -2.70
N GLU A 236 -4.31 -23.57 -1.80
CA GLU A 236 -4.60 -23.42 -0.37
C GLU A 236 -3.37 -22.93 0.39
N LEU A 237 -3.55 -21.90 1.23
CA LEU A 237 -2.50 -21.44 2.13
C LEU A 237 -2.59 -22.26 3.42
N ASP A 238 -1.55 -22.97 3.74
CA ASP A 238 -1.48 -23.97 4.80
C ASP A 238 -0.90 -23.43 6.13
N ALA A 239 -0.63 -22.14 6.23
CA ALA A 239 -0.05 -21.53 7.43
C ALA A 239 -0.59 -20.14 7.72
N GLN A 240 -0.99 -19.92 8.98
CA GLN A 240 -1.45 -18.62 9.46
C GLN A 240 -0.29 -17.80 10.06
N GLY A 241 -0.41 -16.45 9.97
CA GLY A 241 0.62 -15.51 10.43
C GLY A 241 0.11 -14.44 11.38
N ARG A 242 -1.12 -14.54 11.89
CA ARG A 242 -1.76 -13.47 12.67
C ARG A 242 -2.01 -13.84 14.13
N ALA A 243 -2.59 -15.01 14.38
CA ALA A 243 -2.96 -15.43 15.72
C ALA A 243 -1.82 -16.17 16.41
N ARG A 244 -1.78 -16.16 17.75
CA ARG A 244 -0.90 -17.06 18.51
C ARG A 244 -1.31 -18.51 18.26
N PRO A 245 -0.39 -19.47 18.40
CA PRO A 245 -0.70 -20.90 18.25
C PRO A 245 -1.83 -21.37 19.16
N SER A 246 -1.92 -20.89 20.41
CA SER A 246 -2.98 -21.20 21.37
C SER A 246 -4.37 -20.75 20.87
N ILE A 247 -4.46 -19.56 20.28
CA ILE A 247 -5.69 -19.03 19.70
C ILE A 247 -6.01 -19.76 18.38
N CYS A 248 -5.01 -20.00 17.53
CA CYS A 248 -5.18 -20.74 16.28
C CYS A 248 -5.76 -22.14 16.54
N ASN A 249 -5.35 -22.81 17.60
CA ASN A 249 -5.85 -24.14 17.96
C ASN A 249 -7.36 -24.18 18.20
N LEU A 250 -8.00 -23.05 18.56
CA LEU A 250 -9.46 -23.00 18.75
C LEU A 250 -10.26 -23.20 17.46
N TYR A 251 -9.70 -22.85 16.30
CA TYR A 251 -10.37 -22.95 15.01
C TYR A 251 -9.64 -23.80 13.97
N ARG A 252 -8.40 -24.27 14.25
CA ARG A 252 -7.58 -25.08 13.34
C ARG A 252 -8.29 -26.32 12.83
N TRP A 253 -9.19 -26.90 13.60
CA TRP A 253 -9.97 -28.10 13.24
C TRP A 253 -10.87 -27.91 12.01
N ARG A 254 -11.17 -26.66 11.61
CA ARG A 254 -11.96 -26.36 10.40
C ARG A 254 -11.15 -26.50 9.11
N TYR A 255 -9.84 -26.58 9.22
CA TYR A 255 -8.91 -26.62 8.09
C TYR A 255 -8.16 -27.95 8.08
N LEU A 256 -7.88 -28.46 6.85
CA LEU A 256 -7.22 -29.77 6.72
C LEU A 256 -5.79 -29.78 7.26
N ALA A 257 -5.02 -28.71 7.05
CA ALA A 257 -3.60 -28.69 7.34
C ALA A 257 -3.08 -27.28 7.75
N LEU A 258 -3.84 -26.53 8.56
CA LEU A 258 -3.43 -25.18 8.95
C LEU A 258 -2.28 -25.23 9.97
N GLY A 259 -1.10 -24.80 9.56
CA GLY A 259 0.08 -24.59 10.39
C GLY A 259 0.25 -23.16 10.88
N ASP A 260 1.39 -22.87 11.48
CA ASP A 260 1.80 -21.55 11.94
C ASP A 260 3.07 -21.12 11.21
N LEU A 261 3.11 -19.88 10.72
CA LEU A 261 4.32 -19.31 10.13
C LEU A 261 5.43 -19.14 11.19
N GLY A 262 6.68 -19.22 10.78
CA GLY A 262 7.85 -19.24 11.66
C GLY A 262 7.96 -18.01 12.58
N HIS A 263 7.48 -16.83 12.17
CA HIS A 263 7.49 -15.64 13.01
C HIS A 263 6.50 -15.75 14.18
N VAL A 264 5.32 -16.36 13.98
CA VAL A 264 4.30 -16.56 15.03
C VAL A 264 4.85 -17.46 16.16
N THR A 265 5.67 -18.46 15.80
CA THR A 265 6.24 -19.39 16.79
C THR A 265 7.48 -18.84 17.47
N ARG A 266 8.21 -17.89 16.86
CA ARG A 266 9.51 -17.40 17.36
C ARG A 266 9.46 -16.07 18.08
N LEU A 267 8.63 -15.12 17.61
CA LEU A 267 8.60 -13.77 18.16
C LEU A 267 8.00 -13.74 19.56
N PRO A 268 8.59 -13.01 20.52
CA PRO A 268 8.12 -12.93 21.88
C PRO A 268 6.72 -12.32 22.00
N GLU A 269 6.31 -11.48 21.05
CA GLU A 269 4.97 -10.86 20.98
C GLU A 269 3.83 -11.87 20.96
N TYR A 270 4.07 -13.03 20.32
CA TYR A 270 3.08 -14.13 20.27
C TYR A 270 3.15 -15.09 21.46
N ARG A 271 4.13 -14.92 22.37
CA ARG A 271 4.31 -15.77 23.55
C ARG A 271 3.83 -15.12 24.84
N ALA A 272 3.70 -13.78 24.85
CA ALA A 272 3.24 -13.06 26.02
C ALA A 272 1.72 -13.17 26.15
N ALA A 273 1.21 -13.46 27.35
CA ALA A 273 -0.21 -13.42 27.63
C ALA A 273 -0.77 -12.00 27.45
N ASN A 274 -2.07 -11.88 27.20
CA ASN A 274 -2.72 -10.57 27.13
C ASN A 274 -2.67 -9.89 28.50
N ALA A 275 -2.38 -8.61 28.50
CA ALA A 275 -2.37 -7.81 29.71
C ALA A 275 -3.71 -7.92 30.47
N GLY A 276 -3.65 -8.17 31.76
CA GLY A 276 -4.84 -8.31 32.61
C GLY A 276 -5.57 -9.66 32.54
N LEU A 277 -5.11 -10.60 31.68
CA LEU A 277 -5.65 -11.93 31.57
C LEU A 277 -4.63 -12.97 32.07
N ARG A 278 -5.12 -14.01 32.77
CA ARG A 278 -4.28 -15.10 33.27
C ARG A 278 -3.88 -16.09 32.16
N TYR A 279 -4.76 -16.26 31.18
CA TYR A 279 -4.60 -17.22 30.09
C TYR A 279 -4.63 -16.50 28.75
N ASP A 280 -4.13 -17.12 27.71
CA ASP A 280 -4.15 -16.60 26.33
C ASP A 280 -5.56 -16.34 25.81
N PHE A 281 -6.52 -17.13 26.30
CA PHE A 281 -7.96 -16.96 26.08
C PHE A 281 -8.72 -17.44 27.30
N GLN A 282 -9.86 -16.85 27.57
CA GLN A 282 -10.77 -17.27 28.63
C GLN A 282 -12.18 -16.85 28.33
N LEU A 283 -13.16 -17.68 28.75
CA LEU A 283 -14.57 -17.39 28.66
C LEU A 283 -15.00 -16.65 29.93
N ILE A 284 -15.64 -15.50 29.73
CA ILE A 284 -16.32 -14.77 30.82
C ILE A 284 -17.80 -14.94 30.61
N ASN A 285 -18.45 -15.73 31.49
CA ASN A 285 -19.90 -15.87 31.47
C ASN A 285 -20.54 -14.73 32.29
N VAL A 286 -21.48 -14.03 31.69
CA VAL A 286 -22.23 -12.94 32.35
C VAL A 286 -23.72 -13.25 32.21
N ASP A 287 -24.23 -13.97 33.22
CA ASP A 287 -25.65 -14.37 33.28
C ASP A 287 -26.56 -13.21 33.65
N ASP A 288 -26.11 -12.38 34.55
CA ASP A 288 -26.85 -11.20 35.01
C ASP A 288 -25.90 -10.05 35.31
N PHE A 289 -26.10 -8.91 34.67
CA PHE A 289 -25.34 -7.69 34.89
C PHE A 289 -26.22 -6.64 35.54
N ASN A 290 -25.92 -6.33 36.83
CA ASN A 290 -26.67 -5.38 37.65
C ASN A 290 -28.18 -5.70 37.79
N GLY A 291 -28.57 -6.97 37.80
CA GLY A 291 -29.97 -7.40 37.95
C GLY A 291 -30.82 -7.12 36.71
N ALA A 292 -30.21 -6.88 35.55
CA ALA A 292 -30.94 -6.59 34.32
C ALA A 292 -31.52 -7.83 33.62
N GLY A 293 -31.02 -9.04 34.00
CA GLY A 293 -31.42 -10.30 33.37
C GLY A 293 -31.06 -10.41 31.87
N GLU A 294 -31.41 -11.53 31.27
CA GLU A 294 -31.35 -11.70 29.82
C GLU A 294 -32.50 -10.93 29.16
N THR A 295 -32.23 -9.71 28.72
CA THR A 295 -33.14 -8.91 27.88
C THR A 295 -32.75 -9.02 26.42
N GLU A 296 -33.45 -8.30 25.52
CA GLU A 296 -33.12 -8.28 24.11
C GLU A 296 -31.64 -8.03 23.81
N PRO A 297 -31.06 -8.63 22.75
CA PRO A 297 -29.61 -8.67 22.53
C PRO A 297 -28.89 -7.33 22.57
N SER A 298 -29.55 -6.25 22.16
CA SER A 298 -28.88 -4.95 22.02
C SER A 298 -28.57 -4.26 23.37
N PRO A 299 -29.49 -4.13 24.33
CA PRO A 299 -29.16 -3.59 25.66
C PRO A 299 -28.16 -4.46 26.42
N TYR A 300 -28.29 -5.78 26.32
CA TYR A 300 -27.40 -6.75 26.97
C TYR A 300 -25.97 -6.63 26.43
N PHE A 301 -25.79 -6.52 25.13
CA PHE A 301 -24.48 -6.33 24.52
C PHE A 301 -23.75 -5.08 25.03
N TYR A 302 -24.44 -3.96 25.17
CA TYR A 302 -23.84 -2.73 25.71
C TYR A 302 -23.46 -2.89 27.21
N GLN A 303 -24.27 -3.55 27.98
CA GLN A 303 -23.98 -3.81 29.38
C GLN A 303 -22.77 -4.74 29.56
N VAL A 304 -22.67 -5.82 28.80
CA VAL A 304 -21.53 -6.73 28.80
C VAL A 304 -20.25 -6.00 28.37
N SER A 305 -20.33 -5.20 27.32
CA SER A 305 -19.19 -4.41 26.86
C SER A 305 -18.70 -3.42 27.91
N THR A 306 -19.59 -2.77 28.62
CA THR A 306 -19.26 -1.85 29.72
C THR A 306 -18.63 -2.61 30.90
N TYR A 307 -19.13 -3.79 31.23
CA TYR A 307 -18.60 -4.63 32.27
C TYR A 307 -17.16 -5.11 31.98
N VAL A 308 -16.93 -5.63 30.76
CA VAL A 308 -15.61 -6.06 30.30
C VAL A 308 -14.63 -4.88 30.29
N PHE A 309 -15.07 -3.72 29.85
CA PHE A 309 -14.26 -2.50 29.88
C PHE A 309 -13.91 -2.08 31.30
N SER A 310 -14.86 -2.14 32.24
CA SER A 310 -14.64 -1.84 33.65
C SER A 310 -13.67 -2.83 34.28
N LEU A 311 -13.78 -4.13 33.98
CA LEU A 311 -12.83 -5.14 34.46
C LEU A 311 -11.41 -4.87 33.95
N LEU A 312 -11.26 -4.55 32.68
CA LEU A 312 -9.95 -4.24 32.06
C LEU A 312 -9.34 -2.94 32.63
N HIS A 313 -10.19 -1.95 32.90
CA HIS A 313 -9.76 -0.68 33.46
C HIS A 313 -9.32 -0.77 34.94
N ASN A 314 -9.95 -1.66 35.69
CA ASN A 314 -9.67 -1.85 37.14
C ASN A 314 -8.60 -2.92 37.42
N THR A 315 -8.12 -3.66 36.42
CA THR A 315 -7.01 -4.62 36.62
C THR A 315 -5.67 -3.91 36.66
N PRO A 316 -4.93 -4.00 37.80
CA PRO A 316 -3.59 -3.42 37.87
C PRO A 316 -2.63 -4.14 36.92
N PHE A 317 -1.92 -3.37 36.09
CA PHE A 317 -0.94 -3.88 35.17
C PHE A 317 0.41 -4.11 35.88
N CYS A 318 0.83 -5.35 36.03
CA CYS A 318 2.16 -5.68 36.53
C CYS A 318 3.15 -5.64 35.36
N LYS A 319 4.05 -4.66 35.33
CA LYS A 319 5.23 -4.68 34.48
C LYS A 319 6.27 -5.63 35.05
N ASP A 320 6.62 -6.68 34.36
CA ASP A 320 7.88 -7.38 34.60
C ASP A 320 9.01 -6.51 34.03
N GLU A 321 9.60 -5.68 34.87
CA GLU A 321 10.90 -5.10 34.57
C GLU A 321 11.96 -6.22 34.63
N LYS A 322 12.44 -6.65 33.49
CA LYS A 322 13.70 -7.36 33.37
C LYS A 322 14.81 -6.37 33.79
N SER A 323 15.16 -6.35 35.05
CA SER A 323 16.40 -5.72 35.49
C SER A 323 17.57 -6.57 35.00
N SER A 324 18.30 -6.06 34.02
CA SER A 324 19.69 -6.41 33.83
C SER A 324 20.48 -5.61 34.86
N ASP A 325 20.69 -6.14 36.05
CA ASP A 325 21.87 -5.81 36.86
C ASP A 325 22.03 -6.81 38.01
N ASN A 326 23.15 -7.49 37.96
CA ASN A 326 23.68 -8.27 39.08
C ASN A 326 24.11 -7.33 40.19
N SER A 327 23.37 -7.27 41.31
CA SER A 327 24.00 -7.05 42.61
C SER A 327 22.99 -7.40 43.71
N SER A 328 23.44 -8.26 44.61
CA SER A 328 22.85 -8.70 45.84
C SER A 328 22.21 -7.60 46.69
N ARG A 329 20.89 -7.71 46.94
CA ARG A 329 20.29 -7.21 48.22
C ARG A 329 18.94 -7.88 48.46
N THR A 330 18.83 -8.56 49.53
CA THR A 330 17.61 -9.05 50.19
C THR A 330 16.72 -7.86 50.57
N GLY A 331 15.53 -7.80 50.00
CA GLY A 331 14.51 -6.82 50.38
C GLY A 331 13.20 -7.14 49.65
N SER A 332 12.13 -7.30 50.41
CA SER A 332 10.77 -7.52 49.97
C SER A 332 10.35 -6.42 48.95
N HIS A 333 10.36 -6.73 47.69
CA HIS A 333 9.91 -5.80 46.63
C HIS A 333 8.38 -5.93 46.47
N GLY A 334 7.67 -4.93 46.94
CA GLY A 334 6.30 -4.67 46.57
C GLY A 334 6.25 -4.35 45.07
N ARG A 335 5.46 -5.13 44.32
CA ARG A 335 5.21 -4.87 42.89
C ARG A 335 4.37 -3.60 42.76
N GLU A 336 4.92 -2.57 42.20
CA GLU A 336 4.18 -1.36 41.85
C GLU A 336 3.30 -1.61 40.65
N CYS A 337 1.99 -1.62 40.87
CA CYS A 337 1.00 -1.78 39.81
C CYS A 337 0.49 -0.39 39.38
N ARG A 338 0.55 -0.06 38.08
CA ARG A 338 -0.01 1.20 37.56
C ARG A 338 -1.38 0.96 36.89
N PRO A 339 -2.33 1.89 37.02
CA PRO A 339 -3.63 1.80 36.36
C PRO A 339 -3.47 1.97 34.80
N LEU A 340 -4.37 1.32 34.08
CA LEU A 340 -4.41 1.24 32.58
C LEU A 340 -4.59 2.59 31.87
N THR A 341 -4.69 3.71 32.58
CA THR A 341 -4.93 5.05 32.05
C THR A 341 -3.82 5.61 31.14
N ASP A 342 -2.62 4.99 31.16
CA ASP A 342 -1.44 5.51 30.44
C ASP A 342 -1.18 4.85 29.08
N PHE A 343 -2.13 4.06 28.55
CA PHE A 343 -1.95 3.42 27.25
C PHE A 343 -2.55 4.24 26.08
N PRO A 344 -1.83 4.34 24.93
CA PRO A 344 -2.37 5.00 23.74
C PRO A 344 -3.64 4.31 23.23
N SER A 345 -4.60 5.10 22.74
CA SER A 345 -5.90 4.67 22.22
C SER A 345 -5.86 3.57 21.13
N CYS A 346 -4.72 3.36 20.48
CA CYS A 346 -4.50 2.29 19.50
C CYS A 346 -4.62 0.87 20.08
N PHE A 347 -4.28 0.69 21.37
CA PHE A 347 -4.36 -0.63 22.02
C PHE A 347 -5.79 -1.05 22.32
N ILE A 348 -6.64 -0.08 22.63
CA ILE A 348 -8.07 -0.30 22.94
C ILE A 348 -8.83 -0.72 21.67
N SER A 349 -8.50 -0.12 20.51
CA SER A 349 -9.12 -0.48 19.22
C SER A 349 -8.77 -1.91 18.77
N CYS A 350 -7.55 -2.38 19.04
CA CYS A 350 -7.15 -3.75 18.72
C CYS A 350 -7.88 -4.80 19.57
N PHE A 351 -8.15 -4.47 20.84
CA PHE A 351 -8.84 -5.36 21.77
C PHE A 351 -10.34 -5.47 21.46
N ILE A 352 -10.98 -4.37 21.06
CA ILE A 352 -12.39 -4.37 20.64
C ILE A 352 -12.57 -5.16 19.35
N ASN A 353 -11.63 -5.09 18.38
CA ASN A 353 -11.67 -5.87 17.14
C ASN A 353 -11.47 -7.38 17.37
N ILE A 354 -10.69 -7.79 18.36
CA ILE A 354 -10.53 -9.21 18.73
C ILE A 354 -11.80 -9.73 19.41
N LEU A 355 -12.42 -8.95 20.29
CA LEU A 355 -13.69 -9.31 20.94
C LEU A 355 -14.85 -9.33 19.93
N THR A 356 -14.97 -8.35 19.03
CA THR A 356 -16.01 -8.35 18.00
C THR A 356 -15.84 -9.51 17.02
N SER A 357 -14.63 -9.90 16.66
CA SER A 357 -14.38 -11.09 15.82
C SER A 357 -14.75 -12.41 16.51
N LEU A 358 -14.65 -12.49 17.84
CA LEU A 358 -15.05 -13.67 18.63
C LEU A 358 -16.57 -13.74 18.88
N PHE A 359 -17.26 -12.59 18.96
CA PHE A 359 -18.71 -12.54 19.17
C PHE A 359 -19.55 -12.73 17.90
N TYR A 360 -18.99 -12.59 16.70
CA TYR A 360 -19.68 -12.92 15.44
C TYR A 360 -19.65 -14.41 15.09
N LEU A 361 -19.20 -15.28 15.99
CA LEU A 361 -19.16 -16.74 15.80
C LEU A 361 -20.41 -17.48 16.35
N HIS A 362 -21.51 -16.76 16.61
CA HIS A 362 -22.83 -17.37 16.91
C HIS A 362 -23.90 -16.94 15.92
#